data_6260f25f3b23506200bb2429ef7f3c52
#
_entry.id   6260f25f3b23506200bb2429ef7f3c52
#
_cell.length_a   1.000
_cell.length_b   1.000
_cell.length_c   1.000
_cell.angle_alpha   90.00
_cell.angle_beta   90.00
_cell.angle_gamma   90.00
#
_symmetry.space_group_name_H-M   'P 1'
#
loop_
_entity.id
_entity.type
_entity.pdbx_description
1 polymer ?
#
loop_
_entity_poly.entity_id
_entity_poly.type
_entity_poly.pdbx_seq_one_letter_code
_entity_poly.pdbx_strand_id
1 'polypeptide(L)'
;MSSPTATKYDVFLSFRGLDTRRNFISFLYKELVRRKIRTFKDDKELENGRRISPELKRAIEESKFAVVVVSVNYAASPWCLDELVKIMDFENKGSITVMPIFYGVDPCHLRRQIGDVAEQFKKHEAREEDHEKVASWRRALTSLASISGDCSSKWEDEAKLVDEIADKISKNLMTVTTISNGKNLVGIDTHMKALNKKLDLNSNKSLRVVGIWARGYNGRSALAKYVYQDICQHFDSHCFLGSVKRISQGRHLSHLHEEFLIRIQGSKHNLKDQKVLLVADDVYKLEQLDALAEDFNGFGPGSVVIITTQDKHLFVSAGIKLVYEVELLKFQKVCELFRQFAFKKRDISAAVKLVYYRATNLATNWLGCLSGRSG
;
A
#
# COMPACT_ATOMS: atom_id res chain seq x y z
N MET A 1 23.56 10.10 7.25
CA MET A 1 23.09 9.47 5.99
C MET A 1 23.03 7.98 6.23
N SER A 2 21.89 7.46 6.65
CA SER A 2 21.68 6.01 6.84
C SER A 2 21.32 5.43 5.48
N SER A 3 22.15 4.51 5.00
CA SER A 3 21.86 3.69 3.81
C SER A 3 20.50 3.03 3.96
N PRO A 4 19.70 2.88 2.87
CA PRO A 4 18.44 2.17 2.92
C PRO A 4 18.71 0.76 3.44
N THR A 5 18.15 0.41 4.59
CA THR A 5 18.29 -0.91 5.22
C THR A 5 17.78 -1.96 4.23
N ALA A 6 18.67 -2.88 3.86
CA ALA A 6 18.31 -3.96 2.96
C ALA A 6 17.19 -4.81 3.59
N THR A 7 16.02 -4.87 2.97
CA THR A 7 14.88 -5.63 3.46
C THR A 7 15.24 -7.11 3.59
N LYS A 8 15.27 -7.60 4.82
CA LYS A 8 15.63 -8.99 5.16
C LYS A 8 14.45 -9.93 4.91
N TYR A 9 13.24 -9.46 5.18
CA TYR A 9 12.00 -10.21 5.06
C TYR A 9 11.10 -9.63 3.97
N ASP A 10 10.32 -10.49 3.34
CA ASP A 10 9.29 -10.07 2.41
C ASP A 10 7.97 -9.83 3.15
N VAL A 11 7.69 -10.62 4.19
CA VAL A 11 6.46 -10.57 4.99
C VAL A 11 6.79 -10.66 6.48
N PHE A 12 6.15 -9.81 7.28
CA PHE A 12 6.03 -9.90 8.73
C PHE A 12 4.61 -10.39 9.07
N LEU A 13 4.47 -11.45 9.87
CA LEU A 13 3.19 -11.95 10.34
C LEU A 13 2.93 -11.49 11.77
N SER A 14 1.91 -10.64 11.95
CA SER A 14 1.36 -10.24 13.24
C SER A 14 0.07 -11.00 13.52
N PHE A 15 -0.01 -11.67 14.65
CA PHE A 15 -1.17 -12.48 15.04
C PHE A 15 -1.19 -12.77 16.54
N ARG A 16 -2.35 -13.12 17.07
CA ARG A 16 -2.44 -13.65 18.44
C ARG A 16 -2.24 -15.16 18.43
N GLY A 17 -1.14 -15.63 19.01
CA GLY A 17 -0.72 -17.04 18.95
C GLY A 17 -1.72 -18.02 19.55
N LEU A 18 -2.38 -17.65 20.67
CA LEU A 18 -3.38 -18.50 21.32
C LEU A 18 -4.59 -18.79 20.42
N ASP A 19 -4.92 -17.86 19.51
CA ASP A 19 -6.12 -17.99 18.68
C ASP A 19 -5.84 -18.69 17.35
N THR A 20 -4.68 -18.40 16.72
CA THR A 20 -4.49 -18.75 15.27
C THR A 20 -3.21 -19.49 14.94
N ARG A 21 -2.26 -19.65 15.89
CA ARG A 21 -0.94 -20.26 15.64
C ARG A 21 -1.01 -21.68 15.12
N ARG A 22 -1.88 -22.53 15.72
CA ARG A 22 -1.97 -23.96 15.44
C ARG A 22 -2.84 -24.31 14.23
N ASN A 23 -3.60 -23.37 13.73
CA ASN A 23 -4.51 -23.52 12.59
C ASN A 23 -4.10 -22.60 11.44
N PHE A 24 -4.86 -21.54 11.21
CA PHE A 24 -4.69 -20.64 10.07
C PHE A 24 -3.24 -20.16 9.83
N ILE A 25 -2.55 -19.69 10.88
CA ILE A 25 -1.18 -19.15 10.75
C ILE A 25 -0.18 -20.23 10.32
N SER A 26 -0.31 -21.45 10.81
CA SER A 26 0.61 -22.53 10.41
C SER A 26 0.44 -22.91 8.95
N PHE A 27 -0.78 -22.90 8.41
CA PHE A 27 -1.04 -23.15 7.01
C PHE A 27 -0.56 -21.99 6.13
N LEU A 28 -0.88 -20.74 6.50
CA LEU A 28 -0.43 -19.57 5.78
C LEU A 28 1.10 -19.47 5.73
N TYR A 29 1.76 -19.67 6.87
CA TYR A 29 3.22 -19.65 6.93
C TYR A 29 3.85 -20.72 6.05
N LYS A 30 3.34 -21.97 6.12
CA LYS A 30 3.81 -23.08 5.28
C LYS A 30 3.66 -22.75 3.79
N GLU A 31 2.54 -22.18 3.39
CA GLU A 31 2.29 -21.80 2.00
C GLU A 31 3.20 -20.65 1.53
N LEU A 32 3.42 -19.63 2.37
CA LEU A 32 4.36 -18.55 2.05
C LEU A 32 5.80 -19.08 1.88
N VAL A 33 6.24 -19.96 2.78
CA VAL A 33 7.57 -20.61 2.67
C VAL A 33 7.66 -21.48 1.42
N ARG A 34 6.61 -22.25 1.08
CA ARG A 34 6.55 -23.05 -0.16
C ARG A 34 6.74 -22.17 -1.41
N ARG A 35 6.19 -20.95 -1.37
CA ARG A 35 6.35 -19.93 -2.43
C ARG A 35 7.67 -19.17 -2.36
N LYS A 36 8.59 -19.55 -1.47
CA LYS A 36 9.89 -18.88 -1.24
C LYS A 36 9.77 -17.40 -0.83
N ILE A 37 8.70 -17.05 -0.14
CA ILE A 37 8.49 -15.74 0.46
C ILE A 37 9.16 -15.75 1.82
N ARG A 38 10.17 -14.87 2.03
CA ARG A 38 10.90 -14.77 3.29
C ARG A 38 9.99 -14.16 4.34
N THR A 39 9.45 -14.98 5.21
CA THR A 39 8.43 -14.61 6.18
C THR A 39 9.01 -14.63 7.59
N PHE A 40 8.90 -13.51 8.30
CA PHE A 40 9.12 -13.46 9.74
C PHE A 40 7.81 -13.80 10.45
N LYS A 41 7.91 -14.75 11.39
CA LYS A 41 6.81 -15.15 12.26
C LYS A 41 7.31 -15.09 13.70
N ASP A 42 6.67 -14.29 14.55
CA ASP A 42 7.05 -14.25 15.95
C ASP A 42 6.54 -15.49 16.68
N ASP A 43 7.48 -16.33 17.12
CA ASP A 43 7.20 -17.51 17.92
C ASP A 43 7.34 -17.27 19.43
N LYS A 44 7.79 -16.06 19.85
CA LYS A 44 8.14 -15.73 21.25
C LYS A 44 7.01 -15.07 22.07
N GLU A 45 5.79 -15.00 21.54
CA GLU A 45 4.62 -14.38 22.19
C GLU A 45 4.27 -14.97 23.58
N LEU A 46 4.91 -16.06 23.98
CA LEU A 46 4.62 -16.79 25.22
C LEU A 46 5.24 -16.19 26.50
N GLU A 47 6.11 -15.18 26.39
CA GLU A 47 6.71 -14.54 27.56
C GLU A 47 5.93 -13.29 27.96
N ASN A 48 4.99 -13.45 28.90
CA ASN A 48 4.18 -12.37 29.45
C ASN A 48 5.02 -11.22 30.02
N GLY A 49 4.71 -9.98 29.63
CA GLY A 49 5.16 -8.76 30.30
C GLY A 49 6.42 -8.12 29.76
N ARG A 50 7.04 -8.58 28.67
CA ARG A 50 8.20 -7.92 28.05
C ARG A 50 7.81 -6.87 27.03
N ARG A 51 8.58 -5.76 26.98
CA ARG A 51 8.48 -4.76 25.91
C ARG A 51 8.85 -5.40 24.56
N ILE A 52 8.31 -4.86 23.46
CA ILE A 52 8.68 -5.27 22.09
C ILE A 52 10.21 -5.33 21.99
N SER A 53 10.73 -6.50 21.62
CA SER A 53 12.17 -6.68 21.55
C SER A 53 12.76 -5.84 20.41
N PRO A 54 14.02 -5.39 20.53
CA PRO A 54 14.71 -4.70 19.43
C PRO A 54 14.74 -5.54 18.14
N GLU A 55 14.74 -6.87 18.26
CA GLU A 55 14.69 -7.80 17.12
C GLU A 55 13.35 -7.73 16.40
N LEU A 56 12.24 -7.69 17.13
CA LEU A 56 10.89 -7.59 16.56
C LEU A 56 10.71 -6.26 15.82
N LYS A 57 11.15 -5.16 16.44
CA LYS A 57 11.13 -3.84 15.81
C LYS A 57 11.92 -3.84 14.49
N ARG A 58 13.14 -4.42 14.50
CA ARG A 58 13.94 -4.56 13.27
C ARG A 58 13.28 -5.45 12.25
N ALA A 59 12.64 -6.54 12.66
CA ALA A 59 11.95 -7.44 11.73
C ALA A 59 10.78 -6.73 11.02
N ILE A 60 10.03 -5.86 11.73
CA ILE A 60 8.99 -5.03 11.11
C ILE A 60 9.64 -4.05 10.11
N GLU A 61 10.67 -3.32 10.54
CA GLU A 61 11.38 -2.31 9.74
C GLU A 61 12.04 -2.91 8.49
N GLU A 62 12.57 -4.13 8.59
CA GLU A 62 13.22 -4.86 7.50
C GLU A 62 12.25 -5.69 6.65
N SER A 63 10.94 -5.52 6.82
CA SER A 63 9.89 -6.22 6.07
C SER A 63 9.22 -5.31 5.05
N LYS A 64 8.81 -5.87 3.89
CA LYS A 64 8.06 -5.14 2.84
C LYS A 64 6.58 -5.07 3.14
N PHE A 65 6.03 -6.16 3.71
CA PHE A 65 4.63 -6.30 4.06
C PHE A 65 4.47 -6.72 5.51
N ALA A 66 3.44 -6.17 6.18
CA ALA A 66 2.93 -6.71 7.43
C ALA A 66 1.54 -7.31 7.17
N VAL A 67 1.41 -8.61 7.35
CA VAL A 67 0.12 -9.30 7.36
C VAL A 67 -0.35 -9.36 8.79
N VAL A 68 -1.42 -8.64 9.11
CA VAL A 68 -1.97 -8.53 10.47
C VAL A 68 -3.25 -9.37 10.56
N VAL A 69 -3.19 -10.48 11.26
CA VAL A 69 -4.32 -11.39 11.44
C VAL A 69 -5.04 -11.06 12.74
N VAL A 70 -6.15 -10.34 12.61
CA VAL A 70 -6.98 -9.91 13.74
C VAL A 70 -8.01 -10.98 14.04
N SER A 71 -7.82 -11.70 15.13
CA SER A 71 -8.76 -12.69 15.68
C SER A 71 -9.67 -12.07 16.75
N VAL A 72 -10.67 -12.81 17.22
CA VAL A 72 -11.67 -12.34 18.19
C VAL A 72 -11.01 -11.75 19.46
N ASN A 73 -9.91 -12.37 19.93
CA ASN A 73 -9.22 -11.90 21.12
C ASN A 73 -7.92 -11.12 20.83
N TYR A 74 -7.69 -10.68 19.59
CA TYR A 74 -6.48 -9.93 19.22
C TYR A 74 -6.30 -8.69 20.11
N ALA A 75 -7.37 -7.92 20.28
CA ALA A 75 -7.34 -6.70 21.09
C ALA A 75 -7.26 -6.97 22.62
N ALA A 76 -7.39 -8.21 23.08
CA ALA A 76 -7.13 -8.57 24.48
C ALA A 76 -5.63 -8.69 24.83
N SER A 77 -4.74 -8.71 23.81
CA SER A 77 -3.30 -8.85 24.01
C SER A 77 -2.59 -7.50 23.92
N PRO A 78 -2.04 -6.97 25.03
CA PRO A 78 -1.22 -5.76 24.99
C PRO A 78 -0.03 -5.87 24.05
N TRP A 79 0.57 -7.07 23.96
CA TRP A 79 1.67 -7.36 23.05
C TRP A 79 1.26 -7.15 21.58
N CYS A 80 0.15 -7.75 21.16
CA CYS A 80 -0.37 -7.59 19.79
C CYS A 80 -0.71 -6.13 19.49
N LEU A 81 -1.25 -5.40 20.46
CA LEU A 81 -1.60 -3.99 20.33
C LEU A 81 -0.35 -3.09 20.25
N ASP A 82 0.68 -3.34 21.07
CA ASP A 82 1.97 -2.63 21.00
C ASP A 82 2.66 -2.88 19.66
N GLU A 83 2.63 -4.14 19.17
CA GLU A 83 3.14 -4.50 17.85
C GLU A 83 2.38 -3.79 16.73
N LEU A 84 1.05 -3.76 16.81
CA LEU A 84 0.20 -3.07 15.85
C LEU A 84 0.50 -1.57 15.78
N VAL A 85 0.70 -0.90 16.92
CA VAL A 85 1.10 0.52 16.94
C VAL A 85 2.38 0.72 16.13
N LYS A 86 3.37 -0.15 16.30
CA LYS A 86 4.63 -0.06 15.54
C LYS A 86 4.44 -0.33 14.05
N ILE A 87 3.66 -1.34 13.70
CA ILE A 87 3.33 -1.64 12.29
C ILE A 87 2.66 -0.42 11.63
N MET A 88 1.68 0.18 12.32
CA MET A 88 0.97 1.35 11.78
C MET A 88 1.85 2.60 11.70
N ASP A 89 2.81 2.78 12.63
CA ASP A 89 3.83 3.83 12.54
C ASP A 89 4.69 3.69 11.26
N PHE A 90 5.10 2.47 10.91
CA PHE A 90 5.87 2.20 9.68
C PHE A 90 5.00 2.29 8.42
N GLU A 91 3.73 1.90 8.50
CA GLU A 91 2.76 2.07 7.41
C GLU A 91 2.55 3.55 7.10
N ASN A 92 2.34 4.36 8.12
CA ASN A 92 2.20 5.81 7.99
C ASN A 92 3.44 6.47 7.36
N LYS A 93 4.63 5.93 7.61
CA LYS A 93 5.90 6.37 6.98
C LYS A 93 6.05 5.85 5.55
N GLY A 94 5.12 5.07 5.04
CA GLY A 94 5.22 4.43 3.73
C GLY A 94 6.33 3.38 3.62
N SER A 95 6.90 2.95 4.76
CA SER A 95 8.01 2.01 4.81
C SER A 95 7.57 0.55 4.68
N ILE A 96 6.33 0.24 5.08
CA ILE A 96 5.74 -1.10 5.00
C ILE A 96 4.31 -1.00 4.44
N THR A 97 3.87 -2.04 3.75
CA THR A 97 2.46 -2.15 3.31
C THR A 97 1.71 -3.10 4.22
N VAL A 98 0.58 -2.66 4.78
CA VAL A 98 -0.20 -3.46 5.73
C VAL A 98 -1.35 -4.18 4.99
N MET A 99 -1.51 -5.47 5.29
CA MET A 99 -2.58 -6.33 4.77
C MET A 99 -3.35 -6.94 5.94
N PRO A 100 -4.52 -6.38 6.31
CA PRO A 100 -5.35 -6.93 7.37
C PRO A 100 -6.07 -8.21 6.92
N ILE A 101 -6.12 -9.18 7.81
CA ILE A 101 -6.96 -10.38 7.70
C ILE A 101 -7.85 -10.41 8.93
N PHE A 102 -9.16 -10.29 8.73
CA PHE A 102 -10.16 -10.31 9.79
C PHE A 102 -10.66 -11.75 9.98
N TYR A 103 -10.06 -12.43 10.96
CA TYR A 103 -10.30 -13.84 11.22
C TYR A 103 -11.37 -14.03 12.30
N GLY A 104 -12.61 -14.36 11.87
CA GLY A 104 -13.76 -14.52 12.76
C GLY A 104 -14.25 -13.21 13.38
N VAL A 105 -13.85 -12.04 12.84
CA VAL A 105 -14.25 -10.73 13.36
C VAL A 105 -14.82 -9.85 12.25
N ASP A 106 -15.76 -8.99 12.61
CA ASP A 106 -16.27 -7.95 11.72
C ASP A 106 -15.38 -6.70 11.83
N PRO A 107 -14.77 -6.23 10.72
CA PRO A 107 -13.98 -5.00 10.73
C PRO A 107 -14.79 -3.76 11.15
N CYS A 108 -16.12 -3.76 11.03
CA CYS A 108 -16.96 -2.69 11.53
C CYS A 108 -16.92 -2.62 13.06
N HIS A 109 -16.92 -3.77 13.74
CA HIS A 109 -16.82 -3.82 15.20
C HIS A 109 -15.47 -3.30 15.69
N LEU A 110 -14.39 -3.66 15.00
CA LEU A 110 -13.04 -3.16 15.29
C LEU A 110 -12.96 -1.64 15.12
N ARG A 111 -13.51 -1.12 14.02
CA ARG A 111 -13.48 0.30 13.68
C ARG A 111 -14.28 1.15 14.65
N ARG A 112 -15.48 0.68 14.99
CA ARG A 112 -16.38 1.35 15.95
C ARG A 112 -16.04 1.04 17.39
N GLN A 113 -15.18 0.05 17.64
CA GLN A 113 -14.79 -0.44 18.96
C GLN A 113 -16.01 -0.82 19.82
N ILE A 114 -16.87 -1.66 19.25
CA ILE A 114 -18.10 -2.15 19.89
C ILE A 114 -18.02 -3.67 20.11
N GLY A 115 -18.96 -4.21 20.92
CA GLY A 115 -19.00 -5.64 21.23
C GLY A 115 -17.78 -6.10 22.04
N ASP A 116 -17.24 -7.26 21.70
CA ASP A 116 -16.11 -7.88 22.42
C ASP A 116 -14.88 -6.98 22.47
N VAL A 117 -14.64 -6.19 21.44
CA VAL A 117 -13.53 -5.24 21.37
C VAL A 117 -13.67 -4.15 22.43
N ALA A 118 -14.88 -3.62 22.65
CA ALA A 118 -15.14 -2.64 23.68
C ALA A 118 -14.84 -3.21 25.07
N GLU A 119 -15.28 -4.45 25.34
CA GLU A 119 -15.04 -5.12 26.63
C GLU A 119 -13.55 -5.42 26.84
N GLN A 120 -12.80 -5.76 25.79
CA GLN A 120 -11.35 -5.96 25.87
C GLN A 120 -10.65 -4.65 26.24
N PHE A 121 -11.03 -3.53 25.62
CA PHE A 121 -10.46 -2.22 25.95
C PHE A 121 -10.83 -1.72 27.34
N LYS A 122 -12.06 -1.95 27.83
CA LYS A 122 -12.42 -1.65 29.23
C LYS A 122 -11.52 -2.36 30.24
N LYS A 123 -11.13 -3.63 29.93
CA LYS A 123 -10.19 -4.38 30.78
C LYS A 123 -8.79 -3.78 30.74
N HIS A 124 -8.35 -3.22 29.62
CA HIS A 124 -7.07 -2.52 29.55
C HIS A 124 -7.12 -1.20 30.32
N GLU A 125 -8.18 -0.41 30.15
CA GLU A 125 -8.38 0.86 30.88
C GLU A 125 -8.39 0.66 32.39
N ALA A 126 -8.92 -0.49 32.87
CA ALA A 126 -8.92 -0.84 34.28
C ALA A 126 -7.58 -1.32 34.85
N ARG A 127 -6.63 -1.73 34.00
CA ARG A 127 -5.33 -2.32 34.37
C ARG A 127 -4.13 -1.45 34.06
N GLU A 128 -4.23 -0.61 33.04
CA GLU A 128 -3.15 0.22 32.55
C GLU A 128 -3.33 1.65 33.08
N GLU A 129 -2.32 2.15 33.78
CA GLU A 129 -2.32 3.51 34.32
C GLU A 129 -2.03 4.55 33.20
N ASP A 130 -1.40 4.13 32.10
CA ASP A 130 -1.08 4.99 30.96
C ASP A 130 -2.24 5.07 29.96
N HIS A 131 -3.14 6.02 30.17
CA HIS A 131 -4.27 6.30 29.27
C HIS A 131 -3.84 6.63 27.85
N GLU A 132 -2.68 7.27 27.65
CA GLU A 132 -2.17 7.61 26.30
C GLU A 132 -1.78 6.34 25.54
N LYS A 133 -1.26 5.35 26.21
CA LYS A 133 -0.95 4.05 25.63
C LYS A 133 -2.20 3.34 25.13
N VAL A 134 -3.25 3.29 25.94
CA VAL A 134 -4.54 2.69 25.54
C VAL A 134 -5.16 3.47 24.38
N ALA A 135 -5.09 4.81 24.40
CA ALA A 135 -5.55 5.64 23.30
C ALA A 135 -4.76 5.37 22.01
N SER A 136 -3.45 5.11 22.09
CA SER A 136 -2.62 4.74 20.94
C SER A 136 -3.04 3.39 20.32
N TRP A 137 -3.35 2.41 21.15
CA TRP A 137 -3.88 1.11 20.72
C TRP A 137 -5.22 1.24 20.00
N ARG A 138 -6.14 2.04 20.56
CA ARG A 138 -7.44 2.32 19.95
C ARG A 138 -7.29 2.95 18.57
N ARG A 139 -6.42 3.96 18.45
CA ARG A 139 -6.11 4.61 17.16
C ARG A 139 -5.53 3.62 16.15
N ALA A 140 -4.54 2.82 16.53
CA ALA A 140 -3.91 1.85 15.65
C ALA A 140 -4.89 0.79 15.15
N LEU A 141 -5.75 0.26 16.02
CA LEU A 141 -6.75 -0.75 15.65
C LEU A 141 -7.83 -0.17 14.72
N THR A 142 -8.28 1.07 14.98
CA THR A 142 -9.24 1.77 14.10
C THR A 142 -8.62 2.04 12.73
N SER A 143 -7.37 2.48 12.68
CA SER A 143 -6.63 2.71 11.41
C SER A 143 -6.47 1.41 10.64
N LEU A 144 -6.06 0.31 11.29
CA LEU A 144 -5.97 -1.01 10.67
C LEU A 144 -7.32 -1.45 10.08
N ALA A 145 -8.40 -1.33 10.86
CA ALA A 145 -9.75 -1.72 10.41
C ALA A 145 -10.30 -0.82 9.29
N SER A 146 -9.65 0.29 9.00
CA SER A 146 -9.94 1.18 7.88
C SER A 146 -9.23 0.76 6.60
N ILE A 147 -8.18 -0.04 6.68
CA ILE A 147 -7.51 -0.64 5.52
C ILE A 147 -8.39 -1.78 4.99
N SER A 148 -8.50 -1.86 3.65
CA SER A 148 -9.21 -2.98 3.02
C SER A 148 -8.48 -4.29 3.28
N GLY A 149 -9.17 -5.25 3.89
CA GLY A 149 -8.64 -6.56 4.24
C GLY A 149 -9.55 -7.70 3.83
N ASP A 150 -9.05 -8.92 4.01
CA ASP A 150 -9.80 -10.16 3.78
C ASP A 150 -10.53 -10.58 5.05
N CYS A 151 -11.83 -10.92 4.93
CA CYS A 151 -12.61 -11.43 6.05
C CYS A 151 -12.77 -12.95 5.90
N SER A 152 -12.40 -13.72 6.91
CA SER A 152 -12.51 -15.18 6.87
C SER A 152 -13.94 -15.67 6.70
N SER A 153 -14.93 -14.92 7.19
CA SER A 153 -16.36 -15.25 7.03
C SER A 153 -16.88 -15.28 5.60
N LYS A 154 -16.11 -14.79 4.63
CA LYS A 154 -16.47 -14.82 3.20
C LYS A 154 -16.05 -16.12 2.50
N TRP A 155 -15.38 -17.01 3.23
CA TRP A 155 -14.78 -18.21 2.68
C TRP A 155 -15.36 -19.45 3.37
N GLU A 156 -15.82 -20.39 2.55
CA GLU A 156 -16.30 -21.69 3.03
C GLU A 156 -15.14 -22.66 3.32
N ASP A 157 -13.96 -22.37 2.74
CA ASP A 157 -12.78 -23.25 2.80
C ASP A 157 -11.55 -22.43 3.18
N GLU A 158 -10.97 -22.75 4.33
CA GLU A 158 -9.78 -22.09 4.87
C GLU A 158 -8.54 -22.31 3.99
N ALA A 159 -8.43 -23.42 3.29
CA ALA A 159 -7.32 -23.68 2.37
C ALA A 159 -7.37 -22.75 1.17
N LYS A 160 -8.55 -22.48 0.61
CA LYS A 160 -8.74 -21.48 -0.46
C LYS A 160 -8.38 -20.07 0.01
N LEU A 161 -8.78 -19.72 1.24
CA LEU A 161 -8.42 -18.43 1.84
C LEU A 161 -6.90 -18.27 1.93
N VAL A 162 -6.19 -19.29 2.41
CA VAL A 162 -4.72 -19.32 2.52
C VAL A 162 -4.08 -19.14 1.14
N ASP A 163 -4.54 -19.88 0.14
CA ASP A 163 -4.00 -19.82 -1.22
C ASP A 163 -4.20 -18.43 -1.84
N GLU A 164 -5.38 -17.84 -1.71
CA GLU A 164 -5.65 -16.50 -2.24
C GLU A 164 -4.87 -15.39 -1.54
N ILE A 165 -4.71 -15.48 -0.21
CA ILE A 165 -3.88 -14.53 0.52
C ILE A 165 -2.43 -14.65 0.05
N ALA A 166 -1.91 -15.88 -0.08
CA ALA A 166 -0.57 -16.11 -0.58
C ALA A 166 -0.38 -15.63 -2.03
N ASP A 167 -1.41 -15.77 -2.88
CA ASP A 167 -1.43 -15.22 -4.24
C ASP A 167 -1.39 -13.68 -4.23
N LYS A 168 -2.21 -13.03 -3.40
CA LYS A 168 -2.22 -11.57 -3.24
C LYS A 168 -0.86 -11.05 -2.77
N ILE A 169 -0.28 -11.69 -1.76
CA ILE A 169 1.05 -11.35 -1.26
C ILE A 169 2.10 -11.53 -2.36
N SER A 170 2.08 -12.64 -3.09
CA SER A 170 3.00 -12.89 -4.20
C SER A 170 2.92 -11.83 -5.29
N LYS A 171 1.70 -11.46 -5.70
CA LYS A 171 1.45 -10.41 -6.69
C LYS A 171 1.93 -9.05 -6.19
N ASN A 172 1.64 -8.71 -4.95
CA ASN A 172 2.05 -7.45 -4.34
C ASN A 172 3.57 -7.37 -4.16
N LEU A 173 4.21 -8.48 -3.75
CA LEU A 173 5.67 -8.56 -3.67
C LEU A 173 6.34 -8.36 -5.02
N MET A 174 5.78 -8.93 -6.08
CA MET A 174 6.26 -8.68 -7.45
C MET A 174 6.19 -7.18 -7.78
N THR A 175 5.08 -6.53 -7.46
CA THR A 175 4.90 -5.09 -7.69
C THR A 175 5.88 -4.25 -6.86
N VAL A 176 6.02 -4.53 -5.56
CA VAL A 176 6.93 -3.78 -4.66
C VAL A 176 8.40 -4.04 -5.00
N THR A 177 8.78 -5.29 -5.33
CA THR A 177 10.16 -5.61 -5.74
C THR A 177 10.51 -4.91 -7.06
N THR A 178 9.53 -4.71 -7.93
CA THR A 178 9.70 -3.94 -9.16
C THR A 178 9.88 -2.44 -8.86
N ILE A 179 9.20 -1.92 -7.84
CA ILE A 179 9.26 -0.50 -7.44
C ILE A 179 10.52 -0.18 -6.62
N SER A 180 10.89 -1.01 -5.64
CA SER A 180 12.06 -0.77 -4.77
C SER A 180 13.41 -0.94 -5.46
N ASN A 181 13.46 -1.68 -6.58
CA ASN A 181 14.62 -1.73 -7.46
C ASN A 181 14.33 -0.85 -8.68
N GLY A 182 14.30 0.48 -8.53
CA GLY A 182 14.00 1.43 -9.62
C GLY A 182 14.78 1.19 -10.90
N LYS A 183 15.89 0.44 -10.84
CA LYS A 183 16.65 -0.05 -12.00
C LYS A 183 15.93 -1.15 -12.81
N ASN A 184 14.83 -1.72 -12.31
CA ASN A 184 14.11 -2.86 -12.93
C ASN A 184 12.69 -2.52 -13.42
N LEU A 185 12.22 -1.28 -13.25
CA LEU A 185 10.96 -0.84 -13.86
C LEU A 185 11.21 -0.52 -15.33
N VAL A 186 10.83 -1.47 -16.18
CA VAL A 186 11.00 -1.33 -17.63
C VAL A 186 10.24 -0.08 -18.12
N GLY A 187 10.98 0.89 -18.62
CA GLY A 187 10.41 2.14 -19.17
C GLY A 187 10.22 3.28 -18.17
N ILE A 188 10.51 3.09 -16.87
CA ILE A 188 10.30 4.12 -15.83
C ILE A 188 11.10 5.39 -16.13
N ASP A 189 12.34 5.28 -16.63
CA ASP A 189 13.19 6.42 -16.92
C ASP A 189 12.55 7.40 -17.91
N THR A 190 11.84 6.87 -18.92
CA THR A 190 11.12 7.68 -19.89
C THR A 190 9.96 8.44 -19.23
N HIS A 191 9.19 7.75 -18.38
CA HIS A 191 8.08 8.35 -17.63
C HIS A 191 8.60 9.41 -16.65
N MET A 192 9.69 9.12 -15.93
CA MET A 192 10.30 10.05 -14.98
C MET A 192 10.83 11.32 -15.65
N LYS A 193 11.53 11.20 -16.78
CA LYS A 193 12.00 12.36 -17.55
C LYS A 193 10.85 13.28 -17.97
N ALA A 194 9.74 12.69 -18.42
CA ALA A 194 8.55 13.45 -18.83
C ALA A 194 7.81 14.08 -17.64
N LEU A 195 7.69 13.36 -16.53
CA LEU A 195 7.05 13.86 -15.30
C LEU A 195 7.88 14.93 -14.62
N ASN A 196 9.21 14.79 -14.52
CA ASN A 196 10.09 15.78 -13.90
C ASN A 196 9.96 17.16 -14.57
N LYS A 197 9.74 17.22 -15.89
CA LYS A 197 9.45 18.48 -16.61
C LYS A 197 8.14 19.13 -16.17
N LYS A 198 7.14 18.31 -15.78
CA LYS A 198 5.83 18.81 -15.29
C LYS A 198 5.86 19.15 -13.81
N LEU A 199 6.60 18.38 -13.04
CA LEU A 199 6.76 18.57 -11.60
C LEU A 199 7.60 19.82 -11.28
N ASP A 200 8.62 20.13 -12.07
CA ASP A 200 9.50 21.31 -11.94
C ASP A 200 9.85 21.65 -10.47
N LEU A 201 10.49 20.69 -9.80
CA LEU A 201 10.74 20.73 -8.35
C LEU A 201 11.56 21.94 -7.87
N ASN A 202 12.23 22.63 -8.81
CA ASN A 202 13.07 23.79 -8.53
C ASN A 202 12.26 25.11 -8.45
N SER A 203 10.99 25.10 -8.86
CA SER A 203 10.17 26.30 -8.82
C SER A 203 9.41 26.39 -7.49
N ASN A 204 9.62 27.48 -6.76
CA ASN A 204 8.95 27.76 -5.49
C ASN A 204 7.78 28.75 -5.65
N LYS A 205 7.21 28.90 -6.86
CA LYS A 205 6.27 30.01 -7.13
C LYS A 205 4.83 29.76 -6.73
N SER A 206 4.30 28.54 -6.86
CA SER A 206 2.90 28.23 -6.55
C SER A 206 2.69 26.74 -6.36
N LEU A 207 1.55 26.39 -5.79
CA LEU A 207 1.04 25.02 -5.76
C LEU A 207 0.91 24.48 -7.19
N ARG A 208 1.36 23.26 -7.42
CA ARG A 208 1.17 22.53 -8.68
C ARG A 208 0.32 21.31 -8.49
N VAL A 209 -0.66 21.17 -9.36
CA VAL A 209 -1.49 19.96 -9.43
C VAL A 209 -1.18 19.24 -10.74
N VAL A 210 -0.69 18.00 -10.63
CA VAL A 210 -0.31 17.16 -11.77
C VAL A 210 -1.20 15.92 -11.80
N GLY A 211 -1.94 15.75 -12.90
CA GLY A 211 -2.75 14.56 -13.15
C GLY A 211 -1.93 13.46 -13.82
N ILE A 212 -2.00 12.24 -13.35
CA ILE A 212 -1.47 11.03 -14.02
C ILE A 212 -2.66 10.19 -14.46
N TRP A 213 -2.80 10.01 -15.76
CA TRP A 213 -3.89 9.27 -16.37
C TRP A 213 -3.38 8.05 -17.14
N ALA A 214 -4.13 6.95 -17.04
CA ALA A 214 -3.93 5.79 -17.88
C ALA A 214 -5.25 5.09 -18.12
N ARG A 215 -5.47 4.60 -19.34
CA ARG A 215 -6.62 3.76 -19.67
C ARG A 215 -6.45 2.37 -19.03
N GLY A 216 -7.38 1.97 -18.14
CA GLY A 216 -7.31 0.68 -17.45
C GLY A 216 -6.24 0.59 -16.35
N TYR A 217 -5.72 -0.62 -16.10
CA TYR A 217 -4.76 -0.91 -15.00
C TYR A 217 -3.28 -0.73 -15.39
N ASN A 218 -2.95 0.25 -16.20
CA ASN A 218 -1.66 0.39 -16.88
C ASN A 218 -0.55 1.04 -16.03
N GLY A 219 -0.39 0.64 -14.78
CA GLY A 219 0.78 1.02 -13.98
C GLY A 219 0.78 2.46 -13.41
N ARG A 220 -0.32 3.24 -13.56
CA ARG A 220 -0.40 4.63 -13.05
C ARG A 220 -0.13 4.74 -11.55
N SER A 221 -0.74 3.86 -10.74
CA SER A 221 -0.52 3.83 -9.29
C SER A 221 0.91 3.44 -8.93
N ALA A 222 1.50 2.50 -9.69
CA ALA A 222 2.90 2.13 -9.53
C ALA A 222 3.83 3.29 -9.86
N LEU A 223 3.55 4.02 -10.96
CA LEU A 223 4.29 5.21 -11.35
C LEU A 223 4.16 6.31 -10.29
N ALA A 224 2.95 6.60 -9.81
CA ALA A 224 2.72 7.61 -8.78
C ALA A 224 3.45 7.28 -7.47
N LYS A 225 3.44 6.01 -7.07
CA LYS A 225 4.18 5.54 -5.89
C LYS A 225 5.69 5.65 -6.07
N TYR A 226 6.20 5.32 -7.26
CA TYR A 226 7.62 5.48 -7.57
C TYR A 226 8.04 6.95 -7.52
N VAL A 227 7.27 7.83 -8.18
CA VAL A 227 7.50 9.28 -8.14
C VAL A 227 7.50 9.80 -6.71
N TYR A 228 6.49 9.41 -5.92
CA TYR A 228 6.42 9.79 -4.50
C TYR A 228 7.68 9.40 -3.74
N GLN A 229 8.15 8.16 -3.87
CA GLN A 229 9.33 7.66 -3.20
C GLN A 229 10.63 8.39 -3.63
N ASP A 230 10.69 8.78 -4.90
CA ASP A 230 11.86 9.46 -5.48
C ASP A 230 11.97 10.90 -4.99
N ILE A 231 10.83 11.61 -4.85
CA ILE A 231 10.83 13.06 -4.59
C ILE A 231 10.40 13.46 -3.18
N CYS A 232 9.82 12.57 -2.35
CA CYS A 232 9.24 12.96 -1.06
C CYS A 232 10.23 13.66 -0.10
N GLN A 233 11.53 13.34 -0.19
CA GLN A 233 12.57 13.97 0.63
C GLN A 233 12.82 15.45 0.31
N HIS A 234 12.27 15.99 -0.80
CA HIS A 234 12.39 17.39 -1.18
C HIS A 234 11.27 18.28 -0.62
N PHE A 235 10.42 17.71 0.25
CA PHE A 235 9.25 18.35 0.83
C PHE A 235 9.31 18.31 2.36
N ASP A 236 8.82 19.38 3.00
CA ASP A 236 8.78 19.47 4.47
C ASP A 236 7.75 18.52 5.07
N SER A 237 6.64 18.34 4.36
CA SER A 237 5.59 17.39 4.71
C SER A 237 5.12 16.63 3.47
N HIS A 238 4.82 15.35 3.63
CA HIS A 238 4.38 14.54 2.50
C HIS A 238 3.38 13.46 2.91
N CYS A 239 2.47 13.11 1.99
CA CYS A 239 1.43 12.11 2.19
C CYS A 239 1.14 11.34 0.90
N PHE A 240 0.97 10.02 1.00
CA PHE A 240 0.45 9.16 -0.06
C PHE A 240 -0.90 8.59 0.35
N LEU A 241 -1.98 9.12 -0.24
CA LEU A 241 -3.34 8.58 -0.08
C LEU A 241 -3.57 7.49 -1.12
N GLY A 242 -3.26 6.25 -0.74
CA GLY A 242 -3.47 5.09 -1.59
C GLY A 242 -4.94 4.73 -1.72
N SER A 243 -5.41 4.56 -2.97
CA SER A 243 -6.76 4.10 -3.27
C SER A 243 -7.88 4.97 -2.66
N VAL A 244 -7.90 6.26 -3.01
CA VAL A 244 -8.94 7.24 -2.60
C VAL A 244 -10.35 6.70 -2.82
N LYS A 245 -10.55 5.95 -3.92
CA LYS A 245 -11.79 5.22 -4.20
C LYS A 245 -12.25 4.35 -3.03
N ARG A 246 -11.33 3.60 -2.40
CA ARG A 246 -11.66 2.72 -1.27
C ARG A 246 -11.89 3.49 0.03
N ILE A 247 -11.14 4.55 0.26
CA ILE A 247 -11.29 5.40 1.45
C ILE A 247 -12.68 6.01 1.50
N SER A 248 -13.19 6.48 0.35
CA SER A 248 -14.49 7.16 0.24
C SER A 248 -15.67 6.22 -0.04
N GLN A 249 -15.44 4.94 -0.33
CA GLN A 249 -16.50 4.01 -0.66
C GLN A 249 -17.37 3.69 0.57
N GLY A 250 -18.66 4.08 0.51
CA GLY A 250 -19.61 3.89 1.60
C GLY A 250 -19.37 4.76 2.84
N ARG A 251 -18.58 5.85 2.72
CA ARG A 251 -18.28 6.79 3.79
C ARG A 251 -18.53 8.24 3.37
N HIS A 252 -18.69 9.11 4.35
CA HIS A 252 -18.73 10.55 4.11
C HIS A 252 -17.37 11.04 3.62
N LEU A 253 -17.36 12.03 2.72
CA LEU A 253 -16.12 12.55 2.12
C LEU A 253 -15.17 13.22 3.14
N SER A 254 -15.68 13.67 4.29
CA SER A 254 -14.85 14.18 5.40
C SER A 254 -13.77 13.18 5.86
N HIS A 255 -13.99 11.88 5.67
CA HIS A 255 -12.97 10.87 5.97
C HIS A 255 -11.71 10.97 5.11
N LEU A 256 -11.78 11.58 3.92
CA LEU A 256 -10.57 11.82 3.11
C LEU A 256 -9.66 12.86 3.76
N HIS A 257 -10.25 13.92 4.30
CA HIS A 257 -9.52 14.94 5.05
C HIS A 257 -8.92 14.37 6.34
N GLU A 258 -9.70 13.63 7.12
CA GLU A 258 -9.22 12.95 8.33
C GLU A 258 -8.06 12.01 8.01
N GLU A 259 -8.19 11.20 6.96
CA GLU A 259 -7.17 10.26 6.53
C GLU A 259 -5.88 10.97 6.05
N PHE A 260 -6.03 12.11 5.38
CA PHE A 260 -4.90 12.97 5.02
C PHE A 260 -4.18 13.49 6.27
N LEU A 261 -4.92 14.04 7.24
CA LEU A 261 -4.35 14.56 8.49
C LEU A 261 -3.65 13.48 9.32
N ILE A 262 -4.19 12.26 9.31
CA ILE A 262 -3.59 11.11 10.00
C ILE A 262 -2.29 10.67 9.33
N ARG A 263 -2.25 10.67 7.99
CA ARG A 263 -1.14 10.09 7.21
C ARG A 263 -0.03 11.09 6.86
N ILE A 264 -0.27 12.38 7.03
CA ILE A 264 0.74 13.37 6.68
C ILE A 264 1.99 13.23 7.56
N GLN A 265 3.14 13.13 6.95
CA GLN A 265 4.44 13.00 7.59
C GLN A 265 5.18 14.33 7.52
N GLY A 266 5.91 14.66 8.58
CA GLY A 266 6.63 15.93 8.71
C GLY A 266 6.05 16.82 9.82
N SER A 267 6.25 18.11 9.73
CA SER A 267 5.73 19.08 10.71
C SER A 267 4.22 19.27 10.54
N LYS A 268 3.43 18.83 11.53
CA LYS A 268 1.96 18.86 11.47
C LYS A 268 1.31 20.19 11.86
N HIS A 269 2.08 21.13 12.40
CA HIS A 269 1.50 22.27 13.13
C HIS A 269 1.02 23.44 12.26
N ASN A 270 1.55 23.61 11.06
CA ASN A 270 1.06 24.60 10.11
C ASN A 270 1.51 24.25 8.69
N LEU A 271 0.60 23.83 7.83
CA LEU A 271 0.91 23.48 6.45
C LEU A 271 1.06 24.69 5.53
N LYS A 272 0.61 25.89 5.98
CA LYS A 272 0.58 27.11 5.17
C LYS A 272 1.95 27.58 4.69
N ASP A 273 2.97 27.32 5.50
CA ASP A 273 4.35 27.73 5.20
C ASP A 273 5.23 26.57 4.76
N GLN A 274 4.64 25.37 4.61
CA GLN A 274 5.38 24.15 4.29
C GLN A 274 5.23 23.75 2.84
N LYS A 275 6.33 23.32 2.25
CA LYS A 275 6.35 22.66 0.94
C LYS A 275 5.81 21.25 1.09
N VAL A 276 4.60 21.00 0.61
CA VAL A 276 3.86 19.75 0.80
C VAL A 276 3.83 18.92 -0.49
N LEU A 277 4.07 17.61 -0.37
CA LEU A 277 3.80 16.64 -1.42
C LEU A 277 2.58 15.79 -1.03
N LEU A 278 1.51 15.90 -1.79
CA LEU A 278 0.35 15.02 -1.67
C LEU A 278 0.19 14.17 -2.93
N VAL A 279 0.06 12.86 -2.76
CA VAL A 279 -0.33 11.95 -3.84
C VAL A 279 -1.68 11.34 -3.52
N ALA A 280 -2.69 11.62 -4.33
CA ALA A 280 -4.03 11.03 -4.25
C ALA A 280 -4.19 9.99 -5.36
N ASP A 281 -4.14 8.69 -4.99
CA ASP A 281 -4.17 7.60 -5.93
C ASP A 281 -5.58 7.01 -6.12
N ASP A 282 -5.93 6.72 -7.37
CA ASP A 282 -7.20 6.12 -7.80
C ASP A 282 -8.43 6.97 -7.44
N VAL A 283 -8.39 8.26 -7.76
CA VAL A 283 -9.52 9.19 -7.68
C VAL A 283 -10.46 8.91 -8.85
N TYR A 284 -11.79 8.89 -8.59
CA TYR A 284 -12.79 8.55 -9.59
C TYR A 284 -14.03 9.45 -9.63
N LYS A 285 -14.14 10.41 -8.68
CA LYS A 285 -15.21 11.39 -8.61
C LYS A 285 -14.67 12.78 -8.32
N LEU A 286 -15.36 13.80 -8.84
CA LEU A 286 -14.99 15.21 -8.63
C LEU A 286 -15.12 15.59 -7.16
N GLU A 287 -16.15 15.12 -6.48
CA GLU A 287 -16.39 15.42 -5.05
C GLU A 287 -15.23 14.95 -4.14
N GLN A 288 -14.46 13.94 -4.58
CA GLN A 288 -13.27 13.50 -3.85
C GLN A 288 -12.12 14.50 -3.97
N LEU A 289 -12.00 15.16 -5.14
CA LEU A 289 -11.03 16.24 -5.34
C LEU A 289 -11.44 17.48 -4.59
N ASP A 290 -12.73 17.83 -4.61
CA ASP A 290 -13.27 18.98 -3.89
C ASP A 290 -13.04 18.83 -2.38
N ALA A 291 -13.26 17.65 -1.83
CA ALA A 291 -13.02 17.36 -0.42
C ALA A 291 -11.54 17.48 0.00
N LEU A 292 -10.60 17.25 -0.91
CA LEU A 292 -9.16 17.43 -0.69
C LEU A 292 -8.69 18.85 -1.05
N ALA A 293 -9.43 19.57 -1.92
CA ALA A 293 -9.02 20.88 -2.41
C ALA A 293 -9.02 21.97 -1.32
N GLU A 294 -9.84 21.79 -0.28
CA GLU A 294 -9.82 22.68 0.90
C GLU A 294 -8.44 22.64 1.58
N ASP A 295 -7.80 21.47 1.61
CA ASP A 295 -6.45 21.30 2.16
C ASP A 295 -5.38 21.97 1.29
N PHE A 296 -5.56 21.96 -0.04
CA PHE A 296 -4.57 22.51 -0.98
C PHE A 296 -4.33 23.99 -0.79
N ASN A 297 -5.37 24.74 -0.41
CA ASN A 297 -5.27 26.18 -0.13
C ASN A 297 -4.40 26.48 1.11
N GLY A 298 -4.18 25.48 1.95
CA GLY A 298 -3.32 25.57 3.12
C GLY A 298 -1.85 25.22 2.87
N PHE A 299 -1.46 24.85 1.65
CA PHE A 299 -0.09 24.43 1.36
C PHE A 299 0.82 25.61 1.02
N GLY A 300 2.06 25.56 1.50
CA GLY A 300 3.08 26.57 1.20
C GLY A 300 3.56 26.54 -0.26
N PRO A 301 4.30 27.57 -0.68
CA PRO A 301 4.81 27.69 -2.04
C PRO A 301 5.73 26.52 -2.43
N GLY A 302 5.67 26.12 -3.71
CA GLY A 302 6.43 24.97 -4.21
C GLY A 302 5.84 23.62 -3.88
N SER A 303 4.67 23.54 -3.25
CA SER A 303 3.94 22.31 -3.01
C SER A 303 3.48 21.64 -4.30
N VAL A 304 3.36 20.32 -4.25
CA VAL A 304 2.95 19.50 -5.39
C VAL A 304 1.85 18.53 -4.97
N VAL A 305 0.78 18.50 -5.77
CA VAL A 305 -0.29 17.52 -5.65
C VAL A 305 -0.29 16.64 -6.89
N ILE A 306 -0.19 15.34 -6.72
CA ILE A 306 -0.26 14.35 -7.79
C ILE A 306 -1.56 13.58 -7.65
N ILE A 307 -2.36 13.55 -8.70
CA ILE A 307 -3.65 12.85 -8.72
C ILE A 307 -3.61 11.78 -9.79
N THR A 308 -3.99 10.54 -9.45
CA THR A 308 -4.13 9.50 -10.45
C THR A 308 -5.59 9.14 -10.68
N THR A 309 -5.97 8.91 -11.92
CA THR A 309 -7.34 8.49 -12.31
C THR A 309 -7.34 7.61 -13.55
N GLN A 310 -8.44 6.87 -13.74
CA GLN A 310 -8.76 6.16 -14.99
C GLN A 310 -9.60 7.02 -15.93
N ASP A 311 -10.22 8.06 -15.41
CA ASP A 311 -11.10 8.95 -16.17
C ASP A 311 -10.41 10.29 -16.46
N LYS A 312 -10.03 10.51 -17.74
CA LYS A 312 -9.41 11.75 -18.17
C LYS A 312 -10.33 12.97 -18.04
N HIS A 313 -11.64 12.76 -18.13
CA HIS A 313 -12.62 13.84 -18.02
C HIS A 313 -12.63 14.47 -16.62
N LEU A 314 -12.28 13.69 -15.59
CA LEU A 314 -12.14 14.20 -14.24
C LEU A 314 -11.17 15.38 -14.15
N PHE A 315 -10.04 15.31 -14.88
CA PHE A 315 -9.07 16.40 -14.89
C PHE A 315 -9.60 17.67 -15.57
N VAL A 316 -10.38 17.49 -16.65
CA VAL A 316 -11.01 18.60 -17.36
C VAL A 316 -12.01 19.29 -16.43
N SER A 317 -12.88 18.52 -15.76
CA SER A 317 -13.89 19.02 -14.82
C SER A 317 -13.26 19.72 -13.61
N ALA A 318 -12.12 19.23 -13.13
CA ALA A 318 -11.36 19.82 -12.02
C ALA A 318 -10.42 20.96 -12.44
N GLY A 319 -10.38 21.35 -13.72
CA GLY A 319 -9.50 22.40 -14.22
C GLY A 319 -8.00 22.08 -14.15
N ILE A 320 -7.62 20.81 -14.05
CA ILE A 320 -6.21 20.37 -13.97
C ILE A 320 -5.59 20.40 -15.36
N LYS A 321 -4.66 21.33 -15.57
CA LYS A 321 -4.02 21.56 -16.87
C LYS A 321 -2.78 20.70 -17.11
N LEU A 322 -2.05 20.35 -16.05
CA LEU A 322 -0.84 19.55 -16.15
C LEU A 322 -1.19 18.06 -16.08
N VAL A 323 -1.47 17.45 -17.21
CA VAL A 323 -1.83 16.02 -17.27
C VAL A 323 -0.71 15.24 -17.95
N TYR A 324 -0.37 14.12 -17.35
CA TYR A 324 0.54 13.12 -17.90
C TYR A 324 -0.22 11.84 -18.23
N GLU A 325 -0.18 11.45 -19.50
CA GLU A 325 -0.73 10.18 -19.96
C GLU A 325 0.35 9.11 -19.89
N VAL A 326 0.06 8.03 -19.14
CA VAL A 326 0.96 6.88 -19.07
C VAL A 326 0.78 6.08 -20.37
N GLU A 327 1.74 6.16 -21.24
CA GLU A 327 1.75 5.39 -22.48
C GLU A 327 1.86 3.89 -22.22
N LEU A 328 1.20 3.10 -23.05
CA LEU A 328 1.37 1.65 -23.08
C LEU A 328 2.83 1.31 -23.39
N LEU A 329 3.36 0.34 -22.65
CA LEU A 329 4.69 -0.18 -22.94
C LEU A 329 4.74 -0.69 -24.39
N LYS A 330 5.73 -0.24 -25.15
CA LYS A 330 6.01 -0.78 -26.48
C LYS A 330 6.27 -2.29 -26.38
N PHE A 331 5.88 -3.05 -27.40
CA PHE A 331 5.96 -4.51 -27.41
C PHE A 331 7.31 -5.07 -26.92
N GLN A 332 8.43 -4.48 -27.36
CA GLN A 332 9.77 -4.87 -26.91
C GLN A 332 9.93 -4.78 -25.38
N LYS A 333 9.37 -3.73 -24.78
CA LYS A 333 9.38 -3.49 -23.31
C LYS A 333 8.44 -4.45 -22.57
N VAL A 334 7.32 -4.81 -23.19
CA VAL A 334 6.42 -5.86 -22.66
C VAL A 334 7.15 -7.21 -22.66
N CYS A 335 7.88 -7.54 -23.72
CA CYS A 335 8.68 -8.76 -23.77
C CYS A 335 9.81 -8.78 -22.74
N GLU A 336 10.47 -7.64 -22.52
CA GLU A 336 11.51 -7.49 -21.50
C GLU A 336 10.92 -7.69 -20.10
N LEU A 337 9.77 -7.06 -19.82
CA LEU A 337 9.03 -7.24 -18.57
C LEU A 337 8.65 -8.71 -18.37
N PHE A 338 8.09 -9.35 -19.39
CA PHE A 338 7.73 -10.76 -19.33
C PHE A 338 8.95 -11.66 -19.07
N ARG A 339 10.10 -11.39 -19.71
CA ARG A 339 11.34 -12.12 -19.41
C ARG A 339 11.80 -11.97 -17.98
N GLN A 340 11.71 -10.76 -17.41
CA GLN A 340 12.09 -10.51 -16.02
C GLN A 340 11.23 -11.29 -15.03
N PHE A 341 9.93 -11.45 -15.29
CA PHE A 341 8.99 -12.12 -14.39
C PHE A 341 8.88 -13.62 -14.64
N ALA A 342 8.80 -14.06 -15.88
CA ALA A 342 8.61 -15.48 -16.20
C ALA A 342 9.89 -16.31 -16.02
N PHE A 343 11.06 -15.69 -16.18
CA PHE A 343 12.32 -16.43 -16.26
C PHE A 343 13.40 -15.92 -15.27
N LYS A 344 13.01 -15.59 -14.05
CA LYS A 344 14.00 -15.27 -13.00
C LYS A 344 15.11 -16.34 -12.93
N LYS A 345 16.23 -16.12 -13.65
CA LYS A 345 17.50 -16.88 -13.54
C LYS A 345 17.43 -18.39 -13.83
N ARG A 346 16.58 -18.88 -14.73
CA ARG A 346 16.67 -20.28 -15.22
C ARG A 346 16.96 -20.29 -16.71
N ASP A 347 17.89 -21.18 -17.11
CA ASP A 347 18.14 -21.48 -18.50
C ASP A 347 16.85 -21.95 -19.18
N ILE A 348 16.47 -21.25 -20.22
CA ILE A 348 15.22 -21.48 -20.94
C ILE A 348 15.49 -22.64 -21.91
N SER A 349 14.85 -23.79 -21.71
CA SER A 349 14.85 -24.86 -22.70
C SER A 349 14.26 -24.37 -24.04
N ALA A 350 14.70 -24.96 -25.16
CA ALA A 350 14.23 -24.58 -26.49
C ALA A 350 12.69 -24.63 -26.62
N ALA A 351 12.03 -25.55 -25.91
CA ALA A 351 10.56 -25.67 -25.88
C ALA A 351 9.87 -24.46 -25.26
N VAL A 352 10.44 -23.90 -24.17
CA VAL A 352 9.90 -22.71 -23.51
C VAL A 352 10.11 -21.46 -24.37
N LYS A 353 11.24 -21.38 -25.12
CA LYS A 353 11.45 -20.33 -26.11
C LYS A 353 10.41 -20.39 -27.23
N LEU A 354 10.02 -21.57 -27.67
CA LEU A 354 9.01 -21.76 -28.72
C LEU A 354 7.60 -21.37 -28.24
N VAL A 355 7.21 -21.75 -27.01
CA VAL A 355 5.94 -21.37 -26.40
C VAL A 355 5.87 -19.84 -26.20
N TYR A 356 6.97 -19.24 -25.76
CA TYR A 356 7.11 -17.79 -25.65
C TYR A 356 6.92 -17.10 -27.00
N TYR A 357 7.59 -17.59 -28.04
CA TYR A 357 7.49 -17.02 -29.41
C TYR A 357 6.08 -17.15 -29.97
N ARG A 358 5.38 -18.26 -29.73
CA ARG A 358 3.98 -18.45 -30.14
C ARG A 358 3.01 -17.57 -29.36
N ALA A 359 3.17 -17.43 -28.05
CA ALA A 359 2.33 -16.58 -27.23
C ALA A 359 2.48 -15.08 -27.59
N THR A 360 3.70 -14.64 -27.88
CA THR A 360 3.97 -13.25 -28.32
C THR A 360 3.45 -12.99 -29.71
N ASN A 361 3.53 -13.95 -30.65
CA ASN A 361 2.97 -13.80 -32.01
C ASN A 361 1.42 -13.83 -32.01
N LEU A 362 0.78 -14.59 -31.11
CA LEU A 362 -0.68 -14.56 -30.91
C LEU A 362 -1.15 -13.22 -30.36
N ALA A 363 -0.41 -12.63 -29.43
CA ALA A 363 -0.73 -11.31 -28.87
C ALA A 363 -0.56 -10.18 -29.92
N THR A 364 0.43 -10.27 -30.81
CA THR A 364 0.62 -9.32 -31.92
C THR A 364 -0.46 -9.45 -32.99
N ASN A 365 -0.89 -10.66 -33.32
CA ASN A 365 -1.97 -10.89 -34.29
C ASN A 365 -3.33 -10.41 -33.72
N TRP A 366 -3.56 -10.54 -32.42
CA TRP A 366 -4.77 -10.03 -31.76
C TRP A 366 -4.83 -8.49 -31.76
N LEU A 367 -3.69 -7.82 -31.52
CA LEU A 367 -3.58 -6.35 -31.59
C LEU A 367 -3.68 -5.83 -33.02
N GLY A 368 -3.18 -6.57 -34.00
CA GLY A 368 -3.31 -6.26 -35.43
C GLY A 368 -4.76 -6.37 -35.94
N CYS A 369 -5.55 -7.34 -35.42
CA CYS A 369 -6.97 -7.48 -35.74
C CYS A 369 -7.86 -6.37 -35.13
N LEU A 370 -7.45 -5.78 -34.00
CA LEU A 370 -8.17 -4.67 -33.38
C LEU A 370 -7.90 -3.31 -34.03
N SER A 371 -6.73 -3.15 -34.66
CA SER A 371 -6.38 -1.94 -35.42
C SER A 371 -6.88 -1.93 -36.89
N GLY A 372 -7.32 -3.07 -37.41
CA GLY A 372 -7.80 -3.24 -38.80
C GLY A 372 -9.34 -3.10 -38.97
N ARG A 373 -10.10 -2.73 -37.93
CA ARG A 373 -11.53 -2.45 -38.01
C ARG A 373 -11.85 -0.98 -37.78
N SER A 374 -11.22 -0.11 -38.48
CA SER A 374 -11.62 1.29 -38.65
C SER A 374 -11.28 1.65 -40.08
N GLY A 375 -12.11 1.20 -40.98
CA GLY A 375 -12.17 1.57 -42.39
C GLY A 375 -13.62 1.50 -42.82
#